data_ee96ac4bcd6b35138033737d0b37c524
#
_entry.id   ee96ac4bcd6b35138033737d0b37c524
#
_cell.length_a   1.000
_cell.length_b   1.000
_cell.length_c   1.000
_cell.angle_alpha   90.00
_cell.angle_beta   90.00
_cell.angle_gamma   90.00
#
_symmetry.space_group_name_H-M   'P 1'
#
loop_
_entity.id
_entity.type
_entity.pdbx_description
1 polymer ?
#
loop_
_entity_poly.entity_id
_entity_poly.type
_entity_poly.pdbx_seq_one_letter_code
_entity_poly.pdbx_strand_id
1 'polypeptide(L)'
;MGASPSVARCTDTERLDPRTARSRQALREALAAEVRATGDLNRVTVTAVANRAGVTRRTFYSHFRDIPSLVEAVEAELVSGVAARLRTIANARLVQMVGIVTSNEPVPGSVELLEYVRSNAVVFQALLGKGGDPALREKIQDVAHEIIAPRALTGIDAGAAAFFDYYITYAISAEMAVLMRWLGEGMRESCEVMARIMTMLTFVRPGDLYGFPVSIDIPAYSSALMQMEEDSHDR
;
A
#
# COMPACT_ATOMS: atom_id res chain seq x y z
N MET A 1 47.55 31.46 14.13
CA MET A 1 46.78 30.74 15.12
C MET A 1 45.29 30.90 14.76
N GLY A 2 44.69 29.94 14.13
CA GLY A 2 43.31 29.95 13.72
C GLY A 2 42.82 28.51 13.75
N ALA A 3 42.03 28.20 14.75
CA ALA A 3 41.44 26.86 14.93
C ALA A 3 40.24 26.69 13.98
N SER A 4 40.26 25.67 13.15
CA SER A 4 39.11 25.20 12.38
C SER A 4 38.12 24.46 13.29
N PRO A 5 36.81 24.72 13.19
CA PRO A 5 35.82 23.92 13.89
C PRO A 5 35.62 22.56 13.17
N SER A 6 35.72 21.52 13.97
CA SER A 6 35.45 20.12 13.63
C SER A 6 34.02 19.96 13.11
N VAL A 7 33.88 19.53 11.88
CA VAL A 7 32.59 19.09 11.31
C VAL A 7 32.27 17.73 11.96
N ALA A 8 31.31 17.74 12.87
CA ALA A 8 30.75 16.51 13.44
C ALA A 8 30.07 15.71 12.31
N ARG A 9 30.62 14.52 12.03
CA ARG A 9 30.01 13.51 11.15
C ARG A 9 28.77 12.93 11.86
N CYS A 10 27.60 13.39 11.42
CA CYS A 10 26.33 12.77 11.77
C CYS A 10 25.99 11.76 10.66
N THR A 11 26.50 10.53 10.76
CA THR A 11 26.09 9.37 9.99
C THR A 11 26.31 8.12 10.83
N ASP A 12 25.49 7.97 11.88
CA ASP A 12 25.24 6.66 12.46
C ASP A 12 23.83 6.21 12.02
N THR A 13 23.78 5.61 10.84
CA THR A 13 22.70 4.69 10.50
C THR A 13 22.95 3.48 11.39
N GLU A 14 22.22 3.38 12.49
CA GLU A 14 22.25 2.24 13.40
C GLU A 14 22.07 0.94 12.60
N ARG A 15 23.16 0.28 12.28
CA ARG A 15 23.13 -1.12 11.84
C ARG A 15 22.68 -1.92 13.05
N LEU A 16 21.39 -2.24 13.10
CA LEU A 16 20.84 -3.17 14.07
C LEU A 16 21.75 -4.40 14.12
N ASP A 17 22.17 -4.79 15.33
CA ASP A 17 22.92 -6.03 15.56
C ASP A 17 22.21 -7.18 14.82
N PRO A 18 22.93 -8.01 14.03
CA PRO A 18 22.34 -9.12 13.29
C PRO A 18 21.48 -10.06 14.14
N ARG A 19 21.76 -10.17 15.43
CA ARG A 19 20.93 -10.94 16.38
C ARG A 19 19.61 -10.25 16.64
N THR A 20 19.63 -8.94 16.84
CA THR A 20 18.44 -8.09 17.02
C THR A 20 17.52 -8.16 15.80
N ALA A 21 18.09 -8.04 14.60
CA ALA A 21 17.35 -8.15 13.35
C ALA A 21 16.66 -9.51 13.17
N ARG A 22 17.38 -10.61 13.46
CA ARG A 22 16.81 -11.98 13.40
C ARG A 22 15.69 -12.17 14.41
N SER A 23 15.85 -11.68 15.65
CA SER A 23 14.82 -11.79 16.67
C SER A 23 13.55 -11.01 16.28
N ARG A 24 13.68 -9.81 15.72
CA ARG A 24 12.54 -9.01 15.22
C ARG A 24 11.82 -9.71 14.08
N GLN A 25 12.57 -10.28 13.12
CA GLN A 25 11.99 -11.04 12.01
C GLN A 25 11.25 -12.28 12.52
N ALA A 26 11.82 -13.04 13.44
CA ALA A 26 11.17 -14.22 14.03
C ALA A 26 9.87 -13.85 14.77
N LEU A 27 9.87 -12.73 15.51
CA LEU A 27 8.68 -12.22 16.20
C LEU A 27 7.60 -11.76 15.22
N ARG A 28 7.97 -11.13 14.12
CA ARG A 28 7.06 -10.72 13.04
C ARG A 28 6.37 -11.93 12.39
N GLU A 29 7.14 -12.97 12.05
CA GLU A 29 6.61 -14.21 11.46
C GLU A 29 5.72 -14.96 12.45
N ALA A 30 6.14 -15.01 13.73
CA ALA A 30 5.35 -15.61 14.80
C ALA A 30 4.03 -14.89 15.04
N LEU A 31 4.00 -13.55 15.01
CA LEU A 31 2.77 -12.76 15.08
C LEU A 31 1.79 -13.16 13.98
N ALA A 32 2.24 -13.17 12.73
CA ALA A 32 1.39 -13.53 11.60
C ALA A 32 0.84 -14.98 11.74
N ALA A 33 1.66 -15.91 12.19
CA ALA A 33 1.26 -17.29 12.40
C ALA A 33 0.25 -17.43 13.57
N GLU A 34 0.39 -16.66 14.65
CA GLU A 34 -0.56 -16.65 15.77
C GLU A 34 -1.89 -16.01 15.39
N VAL A 35 -1.89 -14.89 14.64
CA VAL A 35 -3.14 -14.29 14.11
C VAL A 35 -3.90 -15.30 13.26
N ARG A 36 -3.22 -16.02 12.37
CA ARG A 36 -3.84 -17.06 11.54
C ARG A 36 -4.36 -18.25 12.36
N ALA A 37 -3.64 -18.65 13.40
CA ALA A 37 -4.04 -19.78 14.25
C ALA A 37 -5.23 -19.45 15.14
N THR A 38 -5.29 -18.23 15.68
CA THR A 38 -6.38 -17.77 16.56
C THR A 38 -7.59 -17.27 15.77
N GLY A 39 -7.38 -16.81 14.53
CA GLY A 39 -8.38 -16.11 13.71
C GLY A 39 -8.76 -14.72 14.26
N ASP A 40 -8.04 -14.20 15.24
CA ASP A 40 -8.31 -12.93 15.90
C ASP A 40 -7.05 -12.36 16.57
N LEU A 41 -6.61 -11.20 16.09
CA LEU A 41 -5.44 -10.49 16.61
C LEU A 41 -5.57 -10.20 18.13
N ASN A 42 -6.78 -9.90 18.62
CA ASN A 42 -7.02 -9.59 20.03
C ASN A 42 -6.78 -10.80 20.96
N ARG A 43 -6.74 -12.01 20.41
CA ARG A 43 -6.48 -13.24 21.17
C ARG A 43 -4.99 -13.62 21.19
N VAL A 44 -4.14 -12.89 20.45
CA VAL A 44 -2.71 -13.15 20.40
C VAL A 44 -2.04 -12.70 21.69
N THR A 45 -1.17 -13.54 22.26
CA THR A 45 -0.46 -13.27 23.51
C THR A 45 1.04 -13.22 23.31
N VAL A 46 1.73 -12.43 24.16
CA VAL A 46 3.18 -12.37 24.18
C VAL A 46 3.81 -13.75 24.36
N THR A 47 3.21 -14.58 25.22
CA THR A 47 3.70 -15.96 25.48
C THR A 47 3.64 -16.82 24.22
N ALA A 48 2.54 -16.78 23.49
CA ALA A 48 2.34 -17.56 22.25
C ALA A 48 3.34 -17.09 21.16
N VAL A 49 3.44 -15.78 20.95
CA VAL A 49 4.37 -15.21 19.95
C VAL A 49 5.82 -15.52 20.31
N ALA A 50 6.25 -15.33 21.56
CA ALA A 50 7.62 -15.62 21.98
C ALA A 50 7.99 -17.10 21.83
N ASN A 51 7.08 -18.00 22.25
CA ASN A 51 7.26 -19.45 22.10
C ASN A 51 7.39 -19.85 20.62
N ARG A 52 6.51 -19.34 19.76
CA ARG A 52 6.55 -19.63 18.33
C ARG A 52 7.80 -19.07 17.64
N ALA A 53 8.25 -17.88 18.05
CA ALA A 53 9.48 -17.27 17.55
C ALA A 53 10.76 -17.97 18.09
N GLY A 54 10.66 -18.91 19.01
CA GLY A 54 11.81 -19.55 19.65
C GLY A 54 12.64 -18.62 20.53
N VAL A 55 12.01 -17.56 21.07
CA VAL A 55 12.68 -16.58 21.93
C VAL A 55 12.07 -16.57 23.33
N THR A 56 12.82 -16.03 24.31
CA THR A 56 12.29 -15.86 25.67
C THR A 56 11.34 -14.64 25.72
N ARG A 57 10.42 -14.63 26.71
CA ARG A 57 9.61 -13.42 27.00
C ARG A 57 10.49 -12.20 27.30
N ARG A 58 11.65 -12.39 27.95
CA ARG A 58 12.62 -11.30 28.19
C ARG A 58 13.14 -10.74 26.87
N THR A 59 13.44 -11.59 25.89
CA THR A 59 13.85 -11.17 24.56
C THR A 59 12.71 -10.43 23.84
N PHE A 60 11.45 -10.88 23.95
CA PHE A 60 10.31 -10.14 23.45
C PHE A 60 10.27 -8.72 24.02
N TYR A 61 10.30 -8.60 25.36
CA TYR A 61 10.22 -7.30 26.05
C TYR A 61 11.44 -6.39 25.85
N SER A 62 12.57 -6.92 25.38
CA SER A 62 13.69 -6.09 24.94
C SER A 62 13.47 -5.41 23.59
N HIS A 63 12.49 -5.88 22.78
CA HIS A 63 12.15 -5.33 21.48
C HIS A 63 10.81 -4.58 21.46
N PHE A 64 9.82 -5.10 22.18
CA PHE A 64 8.44 -4.60 22.13
C PHE A 64 7.84 -4.61 23.54
N ARG A 65 7.06 -3.57 23.86
CA ARG A 65 6.41 -3.45 25.16
C ARG A 65 5.27 -4.48 25.33
N ASP A 66 4.52 -4.71 24.26
CA ASP A 66 3.31 -5.53 24.22
C ASP A 66 3.01 -5.99 22.78
N ILE A 67 1.92 -6.74 22.58
CA ILE A 67 1.47 -7.14 21.23
C ILE A 67 1.09 -5.94 20.36
N PRO A 68 0.32 -4.93 20.84
CA PRO A 68 0.04 -3.74 20.04
C PRO A 68 1.31 -3.05 19.52
N SER A 69 2.35 -2.87 20.31
CA SER A 69 3.59 -2.25 19.86
C SER A 69 4.36 -3.09 18.83
N LEU A 70 4.25 -4.42 18.88
CA LEU A 70 4.77 -5.30 17.82
C LEU A 70 3.94 -5.14 16.52
N VAL A 71 2.62 -5.11 16.62
CA VAL A 71 1.72 -4.90 15.47
C VAL A 71 2.04 -3.56 14.80
N GLU A 72 2.08 -2.48 15.57
CA GLU A 72 2.39 -1.14 15.06
C GLU A 72 3.74 -1.09 14.31
N ALA A 73 4.77 -1.74 14.85
CA ALA A 73 6.08 -1.79 14.20
C ALA A 73 6.04 -2.59 12.89
N VAL A 74 5.31 -3.72 12.86
CA VAL A 74 5.15 -4.54 11.66
C VAL A 74 4.35 -3.79 10.59
N GLU A 75 3.28 -3.11 10.97
CA GLU A 75 2.46 -2.30 10.07
C GLU A 75 3.27 -1.13 9.49
N ALA A 76 4.02 -0.40 10.32
CA ALA A 76 4.87 0.69 9.85
C ALA A 76 5.91 0.21 8.82
N GLU A 77 6.48 -0.98 9.00
CA GLU A 77 7.39 -1.61 8.05
C GLU A 77 6.68 -1.93 6.74
N LEU A 78 5.49 -2.55 6.79
CA LEU A 78 4.70 -2.89 5.61
C LEU A 78 4.28 -1.64 4.82
N VAL A 79 3.73 -0.64 5.52
CA VAL A 79 3.31 0.64 4.91
C VAL A 79 4.50 1.36 4.28
N SER A 80 5.64 1.43 4.97
CA SER A 80 6.86 2.04 4.43
C SER A 80 7.36 1.32 3.17
N GLY A 81 7.32 -0.01 3.18
CA GLY A 81 7.71 -0.83 2.03
C GLY A 81 6.78 -0.65 0.82
N VAL A 82 5.47 -0.53 1.05
CA VAL A 82 4.48 -0.18 0.01
C VAL A 82 4.72 1.23 -0.50
N ALA A 83 4.86 2.21 0.40
CA ALA A 83 5.09 3.61 0.05
C ALA A 83 6.33 3.82 -0.84
N ALA A 84 7.43 3.12 -0.54
CA ALA A 84 8.65 3.21 -1.33
C ALA A 84 8.42 2.81 -2.79
N ARG A 85 7.62 1.77 -3.05
CA ARG A 85 7.31 1.26 -4.40
C ARG A 85 6.24 2.10 -5.10
N LEU A 86 5.24 2.56 -4.36
CA LEU A 86 4.24 3.48 -4.90
C LEU A 86 4.85 4.79 -5.41
N ARG A 87 5.92 5.29 -4.77
CA ARG A 87 6.66 6.46 -5.29
C ARG A 87 7.28 6.20 -6.66
N THR A 88 7.74 4.99 -6.93
CA THR A 88 8.24 4.60 -8.26
C THR A 88 7.11 4.59 -9.28
N ILE A 89 5.98 3.97 -8.95
CA ILE A 89 4.78 3.95 -9.79
C ILE A 89 4.29 5.37 -10.09
N ALA A 90 4.18 6.21 -9.07
CA ALA A 90 3.70 7.58 -9.20
C ALA A 90 4.63 8.50 -10.01
N ASN A 91 5.87 8.10 -10.25
CA ASN A 91 6.81 8.83 -11.14
C ASN A 91 6.59 8.51 -12.63
N ALA A 92 5.79 7.50 -12.97
CA ALA A 92 5.43 7.23 -14.36
C ALA A 92 4.58 8.39 -14.91
N ARG A 93 4.96 8.95 -16.06
CA ARG A 93 4.25 10.08 -16.68
C ARG A 93 2.96 9.60 -17.35
N LEU A 94 1.89 10.39 -17.28
CA LEU A 94 0.62 10.11 -17.97
C LEU A 94 0.79 9.81 -19.47
N VAL A 95 1.72 10.50 -20.15
CA VAL A 95 2.04 10.24 -21.57
C VAL A 95 2.59 8.83 -21.80
N GLN A 96 3.32 8.27 -20.83
CA GLN A 96 3.80 6.89 -20.89
C GLN A 96 2.65 5.89 -20.68
N MET A 97 1.63 6.29 -19.93
CA MET A 97 0.47 5.43 -19.64
C MET A 97 -0.32 5.04 -20.90
N VAL A 98 -0.46 5.95 -21.87
CA VAL A 98 -1.13 5.63 -23.14
C VAL A 98 -0.37 4.56 -23.92
N GLY A 99 0.96 4.64 -23.95
CA GLY A 99 1.81 3.62 -24.56
C GLY A 99 1.72 2.27 -23.84
N ILE A 100 1.69 2.28 -22.52
CA ILE A 100 1.59 1.09 -21.65
C ILE A 100 0.30 0.31 -21.93
N VAL A 101 -0.84 0.99 -22.04
CA VAL A 101 -2.13 0.35 -22.33
C VAL A 101 -2.13 -0.32 -23.71
N THR A 102 -1.55 0.34 -24.72
CA THR A 102 -1.49 -0.19 -26.10
C THR A 102 -0.47 -1.32 -26.26
N SER A 103 0.61 -1.33 -25.50
CA SER A 103 1.64 -2.37 -25.54
C SER A 103 1.37 -3.55 -24.61
N ASN A 104 0.32 -3.48 -23.79
CA ASN A 104 0.04 -4.47 -22.73
C ASN A 104 1.19 -4.67 -21.73
N GLU A 105 1.98 -3.61 -21.51
CA GLU A 105 3.05 -3.62 -20.52
C GLU A 105 2.52 -3.22 -19.12
N PRO A 106 3.10 -3.75 -18.04
CA PRO A 106 2.74 -3.30 -16.69
C PRO A 106 3.25 -1.88 -16.42
N VAL A 107 2.55 -1.13 -15.56
CA VAL A 107 3.03 0.17 -15.08
C VAL A 107 4.41 -0.01 -14.42
N PRO A 108 5.42 0.81 -14.75
CA PRO A 108 6.75 0.72 -14.13
C PRO A 108 6.67 0.77 -12.60
N GLY A 109 7.30 -0.18 -11.93
CA GLY A 109 7.29 -0.32 -10.47
C GLY A 109 6.14 -1.18 -9.91
N SER A 110 5.14 -1.54 -10.72
CA SER A 110 4.02 -2.37 -10.26
C SER A 110 4.42 -3.82 -9.99
N VAL A 111 5.32 -4.37 -10.80
CA VAL A 111 5.85 -5.73 -10.57
C VAL A 111 6.62 -5.78 -9.25
N GLU A 112 7.49 -4.83 -8.98
CA GLU A 112 8.27 -4.74 -7.75
C GLU A 112 7.38 -4.54 -6.50
N LEU A 113 6.24 -3.84 -6.65
CA LEU A 113 5.24 -3.74 -5.58
C LEU A 113 4.62 -5.10 -5.29
N LEU A 114 4.21 -5.84 -6.32
CA LEU A 114 3.60 -7.16 -6.16
C LEU A 114 4.60 -8.21 -5.66
N GLU A 115 5.87 -8.13 -6.05
CA GLU A 115 6.93 -8.97 -5.49
C GLU A 115 7.15 -8.70 -4.00
N TYR A 116 7.11 -7.43 -3.59
CA TYR A 116 7.15 -7.08 -2.19
C TYR A 116 5.95 -7.63 -1.41
N VAL A 117 4.75 -7.51 -1.96
CA VAL A 117 3.55 -8.09 -1.35
C VAL A 117 3.66 -9.60 -1.25
N ARG A 118 4.11 -10.28 -2.31
CA ARG A 118 4.31 -11.74 -2.34
C ARG A 118 5.35 -12.19 -1.31
N SER A 119 6.47 -11.50 -1.20
CA SER A 119 7.53 -11.84 -0.24
C SER A 119 7.08 -11.64 1.22
N ASN A 120 6.06 -10.82 1.46
CA ASN A 120 5.47 -10.56 2.77
C ASN A 120 4.05 -11.14 2.92
N ALA A 121 3.64 -12.05 2.01
CA ALA A 121 2.25 -12.49 1.87
C ALA A 121 1.66 -13.05 3.17
N VAL A 122 2.43 -13.82 3.94
CA VAL A 122 1.97 -14.41 5.21
C VAL A 122 1.54 -13.32 6.19
N VAL A 123 2.31 -12.22 6.27
CA VAL A 123 2.03 -11.11 7.19
C VAL A 123 0.87 -10.25 6.66
N PHE A 124 0.85 -9.94 5.36
CA PHE A 124 -0.27 -9.24 4.74
C PHE A 124 -1.59 -10.00 4.90
N GLN A 125 -1.60 -11.31 4.62
CA GLN A 125 -2.80 -12.15 4.81
C GLN A 125 -3.27 -12.19 6.27
N ALA A 126 -2.33 -12.23 7.23
CA ALA A 126 -2.67 -12.25 8.64
C ALA A 126 -3.27 -10.92 9.10
N LEU A 127 -2.65 -9.78 8.75
CA LEU A 127 -3.05 -8.47 9.26
C LEU A 127 -4.18 -7.83 8.44
N LEU A 128 -4.23 -8.00 7.12
CA LEU A 128 -5.31 -7.47 6.27
C LEU A 128 -6.52 -8.42 6.18
N GLY A 129 -6.34 -9.69 6.57
CA GLY A 129 -7.38 -10.71 6.51
C GLY A 129 -8.40 -10.58 7.63
N LYS A 130 -9.36 -11.52 7.62
CA LYS A 130 -10.39 -11.60 8.67
C LYS A 130 -9.72 -11.87 10.02
N GLY A 131 -9.99 -11.01 11.00
CA GLY A 131 -9.43 -11.09 12.36
C GLY A 131 -8.05 -10.44 12.52
N GLY A 132 -7.52 -9.77 11.47
CA GLY A 132 -6.34 -8.92 11.53
C GLY A 132 -6.63 -7.52 12.06
N ASP A 133 -5.87 -6.51 11.59
CA ASP A 133 -6.08 -5.11 11.95
C ASP A 133 -6.76 -4.34 10.79
N PRO A 134 -8.01 -3.88 10.98
CA PRO A 134 -8.70 -3.08 9.95
C PRO A 134 -7.96 -1.78 9.61
N ALA A 135 -7.25 -1.19 10.58
CA ALA A 135 -6.53 0.07 10.40
C ALA A 135 -5.36 -0.04 9.40
N LEU A 136 -4.76 -1.22 9.25
CA LEU A 136 -3.68 -1.40 8.27
C LEU A 136 -4.14 -1.12 6.84
N ARG A 137 -5.38 -1.54 6.48
CA ARG A 137 -5.94 -1.26 5.16
C ARG A 137 -6.07 0.24 4.91
N GLU A 138 -6.63 0.96 5.88
CA GLU A 138 -6.80 2.42 5.82
C GLU A 138 -5.43 3.09 5.68
N LYS A 139 -4.45 2.75 6.52
CA LYS A 139 -3.08 3.28 6.44
C LYS A 139 -2.44 3.10 5.06
N ILE A 140 -2.64 1.94 4.43
CA ILE A 140 -2.10 1.68 3.08
C ILE A 140 -2.82 2.53 2.03
N GLN A 141 -4.15 2.64 2.11
CA GLN A 141 -4.95 3.46 1.19
C GLN A 141 -4.63 4.95 1.32
N ASP A 142 -4.49 5.46 2.55
CA ASP A 142 -4.12 6.85 2.82
C ASP A 142 -2.74 7.18 2.24
N VAL A 143 -1.74 6.34 2.51
CA VAL A 143 -0.40 6.51 1.95
C VAL A 143 -0.41 6.42 0.42
N ALA A 144 -1.22 5.54 -0.16
CA ALA A 144 -1.36 5.47 -1.61
C ALA A 144 -1.97 6.76 -2.18
N HIS A 145 -3.02 7.27 -1.55
CA HIS A 145 -3.66 8.53 -1.93
C HIS A 145 -2.67 9.71 -1.81
N GLU A 146 -1.99 9.86 -0.69
CA GLU A 146 -0.99 10.91 -0.45
C GLU A 146 0.15 10.92 -1.50
N ILE A 147 0.54 9.75 -2.00
CA ILE A 147 1.62 9.63 -2.98
C ILE A 147 1.12 9.85 -4.42
N ILE A 148 -0.05 9.31 -4.75
CA ILE A 148 -0.59 9.28 -6.14
C ILE A 148 -1.32 10.58 -6.48
N ALA A 149 -2.23 11.05 -5.61
CA ALA A 149 -3.13 12.15 -5.93
C ALA A 149 -2.39 13.45 -6.32
N PRO A 150 -1.36 13.93 -5.63
CA PRO A 150 -0.68 15.18 -6.01
C PRO A 150 -0.04 15.12 -7.40
N ARG A 151 0.33 13.93 -7.86
CA ARG A 151 0.95 13.73 -9.18
C ARG A 151 -0.09 13.53 -10.27
N ALA A 152 -1.13 12.77 -9.99
CA ALA A 152 -2.24 12.54 -10.91
C ALA A 152 -3.04 13.81 -11.20
N LEU A 153 -3.15 14.71 -10.21
CA LEU A 153 -3.87 15.98 -10.33
C LEU A 153 -3.03 17.11 -10.94
N THR A 154 -1.73 16.89 -11.19
CA THR A 154 -0.87 17.92 -11.80
C THR A 154 -1.35 18.28 -13.20
N GLY A 155 -1.71 19.56 -13.39
CA GLY A 155 -2.22 20.09 -14.67
C GLY A 155 -3.70 19.82 -14.93
N ILE A 156 -4.43 19.27 -13.96
CA ILE A 156 -5.89 19.14 -14.01
C ILE A 156 -6.52 20.47 -13.60
N ASP A 157 -7.55 20.89 -14.33
CA ASP A 157 -8.35 22.08 -13.99
C ASP A 157 -8.99 21.92 -12.60
N ALA A 158 -9.11 23.05 -11.87
CA ALA A 158 -9.62 23.04 -10.50
C ALA A 158 -11.06 22.47 -10.40
N GLY A 159 -11.91 22.76 -11.41
CA GLY A 159 -13.27 22.22 -11.46
C GLY A 159 -13.31 20.70 -11.68
N ALA A 160 -12.31 20.15 -12.39
CA ALA A 160 -12.19 18.71 -12.60
C ALA A 160 -11.45 18.01 -11.47
N ALA A 161 -10.62 18.73 -10.70
CA ALA A 161 -9.74 18.15 -9.67
C ALA A 161 -10.53 17.37 -8.60
N ALA A 162 -11.66 17.89 -8.14
CA ALA A 162 -12.51 17.23 -7.15
C ALA A 162 -13.06 15.89 -7.67
N PHE A 163 -13.51 15.83 -8.92
CA PHE A 163 -13.97 14.60 -9.56
C PHE A 163 -12.83 13.57 -9.68
N PHE A 164 -11.64 14.03 -10.08
CA PHE A 164 -10.47 13.15 -10.20
C PHE A 164 -10.00 12.64 -8.85
N ASP A 165 -10.16 13.39 -7.77
CA ASP A 165 -9.84 12.93 -6.42
C ASP A 165 -10.74 11.75 -6.00
N TYR A 166 -12.05 11.82 -6.28
CA TYR A 166 -12.96 10.68 -6.12
C TYR A 166 -12.55 9.49 -6.98
N TYR A 167 -12.13 9.73 -8.22
CA TYR A 167 -11.67 8.67 -9.11
C TYR A 167 -10.41 7.98 -8.56
N ILE A 168 -9.45 8.73 -8.02
CA ILE A 168 -8.24 8.20 -7.39
C ILE A 168 -8.60 7.34 -6.19
N THR A 169 -9.51 7.81 -5.32
CA THR A 169 -10.03 7.05 -4.18
C THR A 169 -10.67 5.73 -4.63
N TYR A 170 -11.51 5.79 -5.67
CA TYR A 170 -12.12 4.61 -6.27
C TYR A 170 -11.06 3.64 -6.82
N ALA A 171 -10.08 4.13 -7.58
CA ALA A 171 -9.04 3.31 -8.19
C ALA A 171 -8.18 2.61 -7.11
N ILE A 172 -7.73 3.34 -6.09
CA ILE A 172 -6.94 2.77 -4.98
C ILE A 172 -7.75 1.69 -4.25
N SER A 173 -9.05 1.92 -4.01
CA SER A 173 -9.91 0.96 -3.32
C SER A 173 -10.15 -0.29 -4.17
N ALA A 174 -10.35 -0.14 -5.48
CA ALA A 174 -10.51 -1.24 -6.41
C ALA A 174 -9.22 -2.09 -6.52
N GLU A 175 -8.07 -1.44 -6.66
CA GLU A 175 -6.76 -2.09 -6.69
C GLU A 175 -6.50 -2.87 -5.39
N MET A 176 -6.81 -2.29 -4.23
CA MET A 176 -6.72 -2.97 -2.96
C MET A 176 -7.62 -4.22 -2.91
N ALA A 177 -8.84 -4.14 -3.43
CA ALA A 177 -9.76 -5.28 -3.46
C ALA A 177 -9.23 -6.42 -4.36
N VAL A 178 -8.68 -6.09 -5.53
CA VAL A 178 -8.03 -7.05 -6.44
C VAL A 178 -6.82 -7.70 -5.78
N LEU A 179 -5.97 -6.91 -5.14
CA LEU A 179 -4.80 -7.40 -4.41
C LEU A 179 -5.19 -8.37 -3.29
N MET A 180 -6.22 -8.02 -2.50
CA MET A 180 -6.71 -8.89 -1.43
C MET A 180 -7.28 -10.20 -1.95
N ARG A 181 -7.97 -10.17 -3.09
CA ARG A 181 -8.44 -11.38 -3.76
C ARG A 181 -7.28 -12.26 -4.20
N TRP A 182 -6.28 -11.70 -4.88
CA TRP A 182 -5.10 -12.43 -5.33
C TRP A 182 -4.33 -13.08 -4.17
N LEU A 183 -4.13 -12.34 -3.06
CA LEU A 183 -3.55 -12.88 -1.83
C LEU A 183 -4.39 -14.02 -1.24
N GLY A 184 -5.71 -13.86 -1.20
CA GLY A 184 -6.65 -14.85 -0.64
C GLY A 184 -6.74 -16.14 -1.46
N GLU A 185 -6.59 -16.05 -2.79
CA GLU A 185 -6.61 -17.19 -3.71
C GLU A 185 -5.24 -17.89 -3.86
N GLY A 186 -4.24 -17.46 -3.09
CA GLY A 186 -2.92 -18.08 -3.05
C GLY A 186 -1.96 -17.60 -4.12
N MET A 187 -2.19 -16.42 -4.70
CA MET A 187 -1.28 -15.75 -5.66
C MET A 187 -0.93 -16.64 -6.86
N ARG A 188 -1.96 -17.21 -7.49
CA ARG A 188 -1.81 -18.18 -8.61
C ARG A 188 -1.10 -17.57 -9.81
N GLU A 189 -1.43 -16.32 -10.13
CA GLU A 189 -0.80 -15.54 -11.19
C GLU A 189 0.59 -15.09 -10.76
N SER A 190 1.52 -15.01 -11.72
CA SER A 190 2.81 -14.38 -11.46
C SER A 190 2.65 -12.88 -11.15
N CYS A 191 3.64 -12.26 -10.50
CA CYS A 191 3.61 -10.81 -10.24
C CYS A 191 3.52 -10.02 -11.54
N GLU A 192 4.17 -10.46 -12.61
CA GLU A 192 4.11 -9.81 -13.90
C GLU A 192 2.72 -9.89 -14.53
N VAL A 193 2.09 -11.08 -14.51
CA VAL A 193 0.72 -11.26 -15.03
C VAL A 193 -0.26 -10.42 -14.21
N MET A 194 -0.16 -10.44 -12.88
CA MET A 194 -1.03 -9.65 -12.02
C MET A 194 -0.84 -8.14 -12.23
N ALA A 195 0.40 -7.67 -12.40
CA ALA A 195 0.67 -6.28 -12.72
C ALA A 195 0.03 -5.83 -14.03
N ARG A 196 0.04 -6.68 -15.07
CA ARG A 196 -0.65 -6.43 -16.35
C ARG A 196 -2.17 -6.38 -16.15
N ILE A 197 -2.73 -7.32 -15.38
CA ILE A 197 -4.16 -7.35 -15.05
C ILE A 197 -4.56 -6.04 -14.33
N MET A 198 -3.84 -5.65 -13.29
CA MET A 198 -4.12 -4.43 -12.53
C MET A 198 -3.97 -3.18 -13.41
N THR A 199 -2.91 -3.11 -14.23
CA THR A 199 -2.77 -2.03 -15.22
C THR A 199 -3.98 -1.94 -16.16
N MET A 200 -4.43 -3.07 -16.70
CA MET A 200 -5.61 -3.08 -17.57
C MET A 200 -6.87 -2.63 -16.84
N LEU A 201 -7.10 -3.11 -15.62
CA LEU A 201 -8.27 -2.76 -14.82
C LEU A 201 -8.34 -1.25 -14.49
N THR A 202 -7.20 -0.59 -14.31
CA THR A 202 -7.13 0.86 -14.06
C THR A 202 -7.67 1.66 -15.26
N PHE A 203 -7.54 1.14 -16.49
CA PHE A 203 -7.92 1.85 -17.73
C PHE A 203 -9.18 1.32 -18.42
N VAL A 204 -9.64 0.11 -18.06
CA VAL A 204 -10.83 -0.48 -18.62
C VAL A 204 -12.07 0.29 -18.19
N ARG A 205 -12.86 0.70 -19.16
CA ARG A 205 -14.20 1.25 -18.93
C ARG A 205 -15.21 0.11 -19.03
N PRO A 206 -16.29 0.08 -18.20
CA PRO A 206 -17.32 -0.95 -18.32
C PRO A 206 -17.90 -1.09 -19.74
N GLY A 207 -18.04 0.03 -20.48
CA GLY A 207 -18.50 0.03 -21.86
C GLY A 207 -17.59 -0.74 -22.81
N ASP A 208 -16.28 -0.71 -22.59
CA ASP A 208 -15.30 -1.42 -23.43
C ASP A 208 -15.49 -2.95 -23.34
N LEU A 209 -15.87 -3.45 -22.15
CA LEU A 209 -16.15 -4.86 -21.93
C LEU A 209 -17.36 -5.39 -22.71
N TYR A 210 -18.31 -4.50 -23.06
CA TYR A 210 -19.54 -4.86 -23.76
C TYR A 210 -19.55 -4.37 -25.21
N GLY A 211 -18.42 -3.84 -25.71
CA GLY A 211 -18.32 -3.32 -27.08
C GLY A 211 -19.09 -2.02 -27.33
N PHE A 212 -19.46 -1.30 -26.27
CA PHE A 212 -20.10 0.02 -26.35
C PHE A 212 -19.12 1.11 -25.95
N PRO A 213 -18.43 1.80 -26.88
CA PRO A 213 -17.55 2.90 -26.55
C PRO A 213 -18.37 4.06 -25.98
N VAL A 214 -18.30 4.25 -24.68
CA VAL A 214 -18.87 5.43 -24.00
C VAL A 214 -17.79 6.49 -23.97
N SER A 215 -17.95 7.55 -24.78
CA SER A 215 -17.10 8.73 -24.71
C SER A 215 -17.76 9.75 -23.78
N ILE A 216 -17.17 9.98 -22.62
CA ILE A 216 -17.59 11.01 -21.67
C ILE A 216 -16.54 12.09 -21.68
N ASP A 217 -16.94 13.33 -21.90
CA ASP A 217 -16.08 14.50 -21.63
C ASP A 217 -16.04 14.72 -20.12
N ILE A 218 -15.07 14.06 -19.46
CA ILE A 218 -14.93 14.10 -18.00
C ILE A 218 -14.76 15.53 -17.47
N PRO A 219 -13.92 16.41 -18.06
CA PRO A 219 -13.82 17.80 -17.63
C PRO A 219 -15.15 18.54 -17.65
N ALA A 220 -15.89 18.46 -18.76
CA ALA A 220 -17.20 19.12 -18.89
C ALA A 220 -18.23 18.54 -17.92
N TYR A 221 -18.26 17.20 -17.77
CA TYR A 221 -19.19 16.52 -16.87
C TYR A 221 -18.90 16.84 -15.39
N SER A 222 -17.63 16.84 -14.98
CA SER A 222 -17.22 17.15 -13.60
C SER A 222 -17.54 18.61 -13.24
N SER A 223 -17.29 19.55 -14.15
CA SER A 223 -17.64 20.96 -13.95
C SER A 223 -19.15 21.16 -13.77
N ALA A 224 -19.96 20.46 -14.57
CA ALA A 224 -21.42 20.52 -14.45
C ALA A 224 -21.92 19.95 -13.11
N LEU A 225 -21.34 18.84 -12.64
CA LEU A 225 -21.68 18.25 -11.33
C LEU A 225 -21.36 19.19 -10.16
N MET A 226 -20.20 19.84 -10.18
CA MET A 226 -19.80 20.76 -9.11
C MET A 226 -20.67 22.03 -9.08
N GLN A 227 -21.08 22.54 -10.26
CA GLN A 227 -22.00 23.67 -10.33
C GLN A 227 -23.40 23.36 -9.76
N MET A 228 -23.89 22.13 -9.91
CA MET A 228 -25.18 21.71 -9.32
C MET A 228 -25.16 21.76 -7.78
N GLU A 229 -24.00 21.59 -7.16
CA GLU A 229 -23.85 21.65 -5.71
C GLU A 229 -23.86 23.10 -5.20
N GLU A 230 -23.22 24.03 -5.92
CA GLU A 230 -23.26 25.47 -5.60
C GLU A 230 -24.68 26.03 -5.68
N ASP A 231 -25.42 25.71 -6.75
CA ASP A 231 -26.82 26.13 -6.93
C ASP A 231 -27.77 25.54 -5.87
N SER A 232 -27.42 24.42 -5.23
CA SER A 232 -28.22 23.79 -4.19
C SER A 232 -27.99 24.40 -2.79
N HIS A 233 -26.87 25.06 -2.57
CA HIS A 233 -26.54 25.74 -1.32
C HIS A 233 -27.11 27.18 -1.24
N ASP A 234 -27.43 27.78 -2.39
CA ASP A 234 -28.00 29.13 -2.48
C ASP A 234 -29.55 29.14 -2.42
N ARG A 235 -30.21 28.00 -2.17
CA ARG A 235 -31.67 27.89 -1.98
C ARG A 235 -32.03 27.51 -0.56
#